data_abc45948e794fe649ddb6fcd65e6d7dd
#
_entry.id   abc45948e794fe649ddb6fcd65e6d7dd
#
_cell.length_a   1.000
_cell.length_b   1.000
_cell.length_c   1.000
_cell.angle_alpha   90.00
_cell.angle_beta   90.00
_cell.angle_gamma   90.00
#
_symmetry.space_group_name_H-M   'P 1'
#
loop_
_entity.id
_entity.type
_entity.pdbx_description
1 polymer ?
#
loop_
_entity_poly.entity_id
_entity_poly.type
_entity_poly.pdbx_seq_one_letter_code
_entity_poly.pdbx_strand_id
1 'polypeptide(L)'
;MNKRPNIVLMMADDMGYGDFGAFNNGFVRTPNLDQLINEGTCLSQHYAGSPICSPSRASFLTGRYPQRTGAVTFAELRGLDRFSLREVTIADNFQAAGYSTGMVGKWHNGAIDPKYHPNARGFSEFVGFRGGWADYYKWNLDVNGSIRPGDGRYLTDVLTEEAIFFMKRHANDPFFLTVTFNAPHAPMQAPEYLIDAYMAMGLSRGIAITYAMIESMDTGVGRIVQALDDLSLSDNTIIMFTSDNGPDFNLRPDVVPEGMDASDFIRFNCGFRGAKTSVYEGGIRLPMIMRWPDGLPEGARELNDFVHFVDWLPTLLGAANISKLDGLPIDGINILPALRGEAPWVEPHRFWQWSEMPPSVTTNASMRDGDWKLVRPRLAFRFATSLDEEYANRYVAADHDAKYNPGRYTSLMQDPDPEIIRDDPPEPELYNIASDYGENTNLASEYPERTRVMMRELETWFEEVNAERIKAQQETLAR
;
A
#
# COMPACT_ATOMS: atom_id res chain seq x y z
N MET A 1 -3.72 -35.09 3.68
CA MET A 1 -4.51 -33.84 3.80
C MET A 1 -3.51 -32.72 3.58
N ASN A 2 -3.72 -31.88 2.59
CA ASN A 2 -2.85 -30.70 2.45
C ASN A 2 -2.97 -29.84 3.73
N LYS A 3 -1.84 -29.60 4.36
CA LYS A 3 -1.74 -28.77 5.56
C LYS A 3 -2.11 -27.34 5.13
N ARG A 4 -2.97 -26.64 5.89
CA ARG A 4 -3.31 -25.23 5.61
C ARG A 4 -2.04 -24.38 5.63
N PRO A 5 -1.75 -23.55 4.59
CA PRO A 5 -0.53 -22.75 4.57
C PRO A 5 -0.60 -21.62 5.59
N ASN A 6 0.54 -21.28 6.18
CA ASN A 6 0.70 -19.98 6.81
C ASN A 6 0.83 -18.89 5.75
N ILE A 7 0.50 -17.66 6.11
CA ILE A 7 0.71 -16.51 5.24
C ILE A 7 1.49 -15.45 6.01
N VAL A 8 2.57 -14.95 5.41
CA VAL A 8 3.33 -13.78 5.87
C VAL A 8 3.33 -12.77 4.73
N LEU A 9 2.49 -11.74 4.85
CA LEU A 9 2.46 -10.59 3.96
C LEU A 9 3.33 -9.50 4.56
N MET A 10 4.39 -9.12 3.86
CA MET A 10 5.24 -7.99 4.19
C MET A 10 4.98 -6.84 3.20
N MET A 11 4.78 -5.64 3.70
CA MET A 11 4.47 -4.47 2.87
C MET A 11 5.33 -3.28 3.31
N ALA A 12 6.06 -2.70 2.36
CA ALA A 12 6.76 -1.43 2.52
C ALA A 12 5.76 -0.26 2.40
N ASP A 13 6.20 0.93 2.79
CA ASP A 13 5.46 2.17 2.74
C ASP A 13 6.23 3.19 1.88
N ASP A 14 5.69 3.58 0.72
CA ASP A 14 6.33 4.49 -0.25
C ASP A 14 7.61 3.93 -0.93
N MET A 15 7.72 2.63 -1.10
CA MET A 15 8.84 2.01 -1.82
C MET A 15 8.49 1.87 -3.31
N GLY A 16 9.30 2.50 -4.16
CA GLY A 16 9.11 2.44 -5.61
C GLY A 16 9.70 1.20 -6.26
N TYR A 17 9.37 0.99 -7.53
CA TYR A 17 9.89 -0.13 -8.31
C TYR A 17 11.43 -0.11 -8.42
N GLY A 18 12.01 1.08 -8.56
CA GLY A 18 13.47 1.29 -8.62
C GLY A 18 14.19 1.20 -7.28
N ASP A 19 13.48 0.92 -6.19
CA ASP A 19 14.04 0.82 -4.84
C ASP A 19 14.44 -0.63 -4.46
N PHE A 20 14.35 -1.57 -5.40
CA PHE A 20 14.85 -2.93 -5.25
C PHE A 20 16.21 -3.08 -5.94
N GLY A 21 17.18 -3.69 -5.28
CA GLY A 21 18.53 -3.89 -5.79
C GLY A 21 18.57 -4.61 -7.14
N ALA A 22 17.69 -5.61 -7.30
CA ALA A 22 17.50 -6.35 -8.54
C ALA A 22 17.10 -5.46 -9.73
N PHE A 23 16.44 -4.32 -9.50
CA PHE A 23 15.92 -3.45 -10.57
C PHE A 23 16.69 -2.13 -10.74
N ASN A 24 17.65 -1.81 -9.85
CA ASN A 24 18.42 -0.56 -9.90
C ASN A 24 19.94 -0.75 -10.01
N ASN A 25 20.38 -1.87 -10.59
CA ASN A 25 21.80 -2.20 -10.75
C ASN A 25 22.59 -2.27 -9.42
N GLY A 26 21.95 -2.58 -8.31
CA GLY A 26 22.59 -2.75 -7.02
C GLY A 26 22.99 -1.44 -6.31
N PHE A 27 22.49 -0.29 -6.73
CA PHE A 27 22.72 0.98 -6.02
C PHE A 27 22.06 0.98 -4.64
N VAL A 28 20.89 0.38 -4.49
CA VAL A 28 20.32 0.05 -3.18
C VAL A 28 20.58 -1.42 -2.85
N ARG A 29 20.96 -1.70 -1.62
CA ARG A 29 21.29 -3.06 -1.16
C ARG A 29 20.05 -3.72 -0.56
N THR A 30 19.45 -4.65 -1.32
CA THR A 30 18.31 -5.46 -0.88
C THR A 30 18.56 -6.95 -1.06
N PRO A 31 19.65 -7.52 -0.50
CA PRO A 31 20.07 -8.88 -0.80
C PRO A 31 19.02 -9.93 -0.40
N ASN A 32 18.21 -9.69 0.63
CA ASN A 32 17.19 -10.63 1.09
C ASN A 32 15.96 -10.61 0.17
N LEU A 33 15.53 -9.43 -0.30
CA LEU A 33 14.46 -9.30 -1.30
C LEU A 33 14.93 -9.85 -2.66
N ASP A 34 16.17 -9.56 -3.06
CA ASP A 34 16.76 -10.08 -4.29
C ASP A 34 16.84 -11.63 -4.25
N GLN A 35 17.15 -12.21 -3.09
CA GLN A 35 17.10 -13.66 -2.89
C GLN A 35 15.67 -14.21 -3.04
N LEU A 36 14.66 -13.56 -2.43
CA LEU A 36 13.26 -13.97 -2.59
C LEU A 36 12.79 -13.89 -4.06
N ILE A 37 13.24 -12.90 -4.84
CA ILE A 37 13.00 -12.80 -6.29
C ILE A 37 13.63 -14.02 -7.00
N ASN A 38 14.86 -14.38 -6.65
CA ASN A 38 15.59 -15.47 -7.27
C ASN A 38 15.11 -16.87 -6.86
N GLU A 39 14.38 -17.01 -5.77
CA GLU A 39 13.83 -18.28 -5.27
C GLU A 39 12.33 -18.45 -5.54
N GLY A 40 11.64 -17.36 -5.86
CA GLY A 40 10.18 -17.32 -5.92
C GLY A 40 9.61 -16.87 -7.26
N THR A 41 8.42 -16.31 -7.19
CA THR A 41 7.69 -15.71 -8.31
C THR A 41 7.66 -14.20 -8.12
N CYS A 42 8.11 -13.44 -9.13
CA CYS A 42 8.00 -12.00 -9.21
C CYS A 42 6.92 -11.63 -10.23
N LEU A 43 5.88 -10.93 -9.81
CA LEU A 43 4.85 -10.36 -10.69
C LEU A 43 5.29 -8.93 -11.06
N SER A 44 5.74 -8.74 -12.30
CA SER A 44 6.31 -7.47 -12.78
C SER A 44 5.26 -6.44 -13.23
N GLN A 45 4.02 -6.87 -13.49
CA GLN A 45 2.87 -5.99 -13.74
C GLN A 45 1.83 -6.11 -12.61
N HIS A 46 2.27 -5.95 -11.38
CA HIS A 46 1.42 -5.91 -10.20
C HIS A 46 1.13 -4.46 -9.81
N TYR A 47 -0.10 -4.17 -9.42
CA TYR A 47 -0.58 -2.81 -9.22
C TYR A 47 -1.25 -2.62 -7.86
N ALA A 48 -0.84 -1.55 -7.18
CA ALA A 48 -1.50 -1.05 -5.99
C ALA A 48 -2.95 -0.64 -6.28
N GLY A 49 -3.81 -0.69 -5.28
CA GLY A 49 -5.22 -0.31 -5.43
C GLY A 49 -5.46 1.20 -5.52
N SER A 50 -4.44 2.00 -5.15
CA SER A 50 -4.47 3.46 -5.20
C SER A 50 -3.04 3.98 -5.19
N PRO A 51 -2.75 5.19 -5.73
CA PRO A 51 -1.44 5.80 -5.63
C PRO A 51 -1.13 6.40 -4.25
N ILE A 52 -1.87 6.00 -3.20
CA ILE A 52 -1.66 6.48 -1.83
C ILE A 52 -2.07 5.43 -0.80
N CYS A 53 -1.40 5.45 0.35
CA CYS A 53 -1.35 4.38 1.35
C CYS A 53 -2.71 3.89 1.86
N SER A 54 -3.53 4.70 2.55
CA SER A 54 -4.76 4.22 3.18
C SER A 54 -5.75 3.60 2.19
N PRO A 55 -6.12 4.24 1.06
CA PRO A 55 -6.98 3.63 0.05
C PRO A 55 -6.40 2.34 -0.54
N SER A 56 -5.09 2.32 -0.80
CA SER A 56 -4.43 1.15 -1.35
C SER A 56 -4.48 -0.05 -0.38
N ARG A 57 -4.19 0.19 0.90
CA ARG A 57 -4.30 -0.83 1.97
C ARG A 57 -5.72 -1.33 2.13
N ALA A 58 -6.72 -0.44 2.08
CA ALA A 58 -8.13 -0.82 2.12
C ALA A 58 -8.50 -1.78 0.98
N SER A 59 -8.02 -1.52 -0.25
CA SER A 59 -8.32 -2.41 -1.39
C SER A 59 -7.70 -3.79 -1.23
N PHE A 60 -6.49 -3.90 -0.71
CA PHE A 60 -5.86 -5.19 -0.42
C PHE A 60 -6.63 -5.98 0.64
N LEU A 61 -7.02 -5.29 1.73
CA LEU A 61 -7.71 -5.92 2.86
C LEU A 61 -9.13 -6.37 2.52
N THR A 62 -9.83 -5.68 1.61
CA THR A 62 -11.25 -5.92 1.33
C THR A 62 -11.52 -6.62 0.00
N GLY A 63 -10.54 -6.66 -0.92
CA GLY A 63 -10.75 -7.14 -2.29
C GLY A 63 -11.66 -6.24 -3.12
N ARG A 64 -11.81 -4.95 -2.73
CA ARG A 64 -12.73 -3.98 -3.34
C ARG A 64 -11.99 -2.68 -3.68
N TYR A 65 -12.48 -1.98 -4.70
CA TYR A 65 -11.96 -0.64 -4.99
C TYR A 65 -12.11 0.31 -3.79
N PRO A 66 -11.09 1.12 -3.48
CA PRO A 66 -11.11 1.99 -2.31
C PRO A 66 -12.33 2.88 -2.22
N GLN A 67 -12.78 3.41 -3.36
CA GLN A 67 -13.95 4.28 -3.45
C GLN A 67 -15.22 3.60 -2.92
N ARG A 68 -15.41 2.30 -3.16
CA ARG A 68 -16.54 1.56 -2.61
C ARG A 68 -16.52 1.48 -1.08
N THR A 69 -15.30 1.40 -0.52
CA THR A 69 -15.09 1.14 0.91
C THR A 69 -15.27 2.38 1.78
N GLY A 70 -15.06 3.58 1.21
CA GLY A 70 -15.04 4.84 1.94
C GLY A 70 -13.65 5.31 2.36
N ALA A 71 -12.62 4.46 2.29
CA ALA A 71 -11.23 4.83 2.49
C ALA A 71 -10.70 5.49 1.21
N VAL A 72 -10.83 6.80 1.09
CA VAL A 72 -10.56 7.53 -0.17
C VAL A 72 -9.32 8.41 -0.12
N THR A 73 -8.79 8.70 1.07
CA THR A 73 -7.57 9.48 1.25
C THR A 73 -6.92 9.18 2.61
N PHE A 74 -5.77 9.78 2.86
CA PHE A 74 -4.98 9.61 4.10
C PHE A 74 -5.51 10.40 5.32
N ALA A 75 -6.61 11.15 5.18
CA ALA A 75 -7.06 12.12 6.17
C ALA A 75 -7.73 11.47 7.39
N GLU A 76 -6.91 11.04 8.36
CA GLU A 76 -7.29 10.29 9.57
C GLU A 76 -8.27 11.04 10.46
N LEU A 77 -7.93 12.31 10.81
CA LEU A 77 -8.75 13.13 11.70
C LEU A 77 -10.06 13.60 11.05
N ARG A 78 -10.25 13.35 9.75
CA ARG A 78 -11.50 13.53 9.01
C ARG A 78 -12.24 12.22 8.78
N GLY A 79 -11.64 11.08 9.16
CA GLY A 79 -12.20 9.74 8.97
C GLY A 79 -12.32 9.30 7.51
N LEU A 80 -11.48 9.87 6.63
CA LEU A 80 -11.44 9.52 5.20
C LEU A 80 -10.41 8.43 4.89
N ASP A 81 -9.64 8.01 5.91
CA ASP A 81 -8.68 6.92 5.89
C ASP A 81 -9.33 5.55 6.15
N ARG A 82 -10.57 5.49 6.63
CA ARG A 82 -11.21 4.27 7.13
C ARG A 82 -12.20 3.68 6.13
N PHE A 83 -12.18 2.38 6.01
CA PHE A 83 -13.22 1.66 5.27
C PHE A 83 -14.44 1.37 6.15
N SER A 84 -15.61 1.28 5.51
CA SER A 84 -16.90 1.06 6.19
C SER A 84 -16.88 -0.19 7.08
N LEU A 85 -17.61 -0.14 8.20
CA LEU A 85 -17.81 -1.30 9.09
C LEU A 85 -18.60 -2.44 8.43
N ARG A 86 -19.16 -2.23 7.24
CA ARG A 86 -19.81 -3.28 6.43
C ARG A 86 -18.82 -4.14 5.66
N GLU A 87 -17.59 -3.67 5.49
CA GLU A 87 -16.56 -4.42 4.79
C GLU A 87 -16.14 -5.64 5.61
N VAL A 88 -15.98 -6.77 4.92
CA VAL A 88 -15.40 -7.98 5.48
C VAL A 88 -13.98 -8.11 4.97
N THR A 89 -13.02 -8.05 5.88
CA THR A 89 -11.61 -8.06 5.53
C THR A 89 -11.08 -9.47 5.26
N ILE A 90 -9.91 -9.55 4.63
CA ILE A 90 -9.17 -10.80 4.52
C ILE A 90 -8.89 -11.40 5.90
N ALA A 91 -8.54 -10.57 6.91
CA ALA A 91 -8.29 -11.02 8.28
C ALA A 91 -9.54 -11.58 8.95
N ASP A 92 -10.74 -10.98 8.75
CA ASP A 92 -12.01 -11.54 9.23
C ASP A 92 -12.24 -12.97 8.69
N ASN A 93 -11.96 -13.17 7.39
CA ASN A 93 -12.10 -14.48 6.75
C ASN A 93 -11.13 -15.52 7.33
N PHE A 94 -9.86 -15.17 7.52
CA PHE A 94 -8.86 -16.06 8.10
C PHE A 94 -9.16 -16.37 9.57
N GLN A 95 -9.55 -15.36 10.36
CA GLN A 95 -9.93 -15.55 11.76
C GLN A 95 -11.12 -16.48 11.90
N ALA A 96 -12.17 -16.29 11.11
CA ALA A 96 -13.35 -17.16 11.10
C ALA A 96 -13.02 -18.59 10.69
N ALA A 97 -11.99 -18.80 9.87
CA ALA A 97 -11.49 -20.11 9.48
C ALA A 97 -10.56 -20.76 10.54
N GLY A 98 -10.34 -20.10 11.67
CA GLY A 98 -9.54 -20.62 12.79
C GLY A 98 -8.03 -20.41 12.63
N TYR A 99 -7.61 -19.38 11.85
CA TYR A 99 -6.23 -18.93 11.83
C TYR A 99 -5.94 -17.99 13.00
N SER A 100 -4.72 -18.03 13.52
CA SER A 100 -4.19 -16.96 14.34
C SER A 100 -3.88 -15.77 13.42
N THR A 101 -4.53 -14.62 13.64
CA THR A 101 -4.40 -13.45 12.77
C THR A 101 -3.62 -12.35 13.46
N GLY A 102 -2.49 -11.93 12.90
CA GLY A 102 -1.61 -10.91 13.46
C GLY A 102 -1.38 -9.76 12.50
N MET A 103 -1.27 -8.57 13.04
CA MET A 103 -0.81 -7.40 12.32
C MET A 103 0.28 -6.68 13.10
N VAL A 104 1.41 -6.43 12.45
CA VAL A 104 2.55 -5.71 13.01
C VAL A 104 2.87 -4.52 12.11
N GLY A 105 2.90 -3.31 12.68
CA GLY A 105 3.27 -2.08 11.98
C GLY A 105 2.12 -1.12 11.67
N LYS A 106 2.14 -0.50 10.49
CA LYS A 106 1.21 0.55 10.07
C LYS A 106 -0.17 0.01 9.72
N TRP A 107 -1.22 0.55 10.37
CA TRP A 107 -2.62 0.24 10.04
C TRP A 107 -3.19 1.16 8.95
N HIS A 108 -3.33 2.43 9.25
CA HIS A 108 -3.82 3.51 8.38
C HIS A 108 -5.21 3.25 7.75
N ASN A 109 -6.09 2.54 8.44
CA ASN A 109 -7.48 2.32 8.02
C ASN A 109 -8.46 2.57 9.17
N GLY A 110 -8.29 3.72 9.86
CA GLY A 110 -9.11 4.17 10.97
C GLY A 110 -8.32 4.35 12.25
N ALA A 111 -7.64 5.52 12.40
CA ALA A 111 -6.76 5.79 13.51
C ALA A 111 -7.48 6.10 14.83
N ILE A 112 -8.67 6.71 14.79
CA ILE A 112 -9.27 7.39 15.96
C ILE A 112 -10.30 6.53 16.67
N ASP A 113 -11.30 6.00 15.96
CA ASP A 113 -12.42 5.28 16.55
C ASP A 113 -12.06 3.80 16.82
N PRO A 114 -12.26 3.27 18.04
CA PRO A 114 -11.99 1.86 18.37
C PRO A 114 -12.69 0.83 17.49
N LYS A 115 -13.84 1.16 16.88
CA LYS A 115 -14.54 0.26 15.93
C LYS A 115 -13.72 -0.07 14.69
N TYR A 116 -12.74 0.80 14.36
CA TYR A 116 -11.83 0.63 13.22
C TYR A 116 -10.45 0.11 13.65
N HIS A 117 -10.26 -0.20 14.94
CA HIS A 117 -9.02 -0.80 15.42
C HIS A 117 -8.76 -2.15 14.74
N PRO A 118 -7.51 -2.53 14.42
CA PRO A 118 -7.21 -3.82 13.79
C PRO A 118 -7.85 -5.02 14.49
N ASN A 119 -7.87 -5.03 15.83
CA ASN A 119 -8.53 -6.10 16.58
C ASN A 119 -10.07 -6.16 16.39
N ALA A 120 -10.69 -5.07 15.95
CA ALA A 120 -12.11 -5.05 15.58
C ALA A 120 -12.33 -5.36 14.09
N ARG A 121 -11.26 -5.60 13.34
CA ARG A 121 -11.24 -5.81 11.88
C ARG A 121 -10.54 -7.11 11.48
N GLY A 122 -10.70 -8.15 12.32
CA GLY A 122 -10.28 -9.52 12.04
C GLY A 122 -8.86 -9.89 12.50
N PHE A 123 -8.08 -8.98 13.06
CA PHE A 123 -6.77 -9.32 13.63
C PHE A 123 -6.89 -9.62 15.12
N SER A 124 -6.52 -10.83 15.56
CA SER A 124 -6.53 -11.21 16.97
C SER A 124 -5.40 -10.56 17.76
N GLU A 125 -4.29 -10.22 17.12
CA GLU A 125 -3.17 -9.51 17.72
C GLU A 125 -2.75 -8.32 16.84
N PHE A 126 -2.49 -7.18 17.50
CA PHE A 126 -1.97 -5.97 16.87
C PHE A 126 -0.81 -5.39 17.67
N VAL A 127 0.30 -5.14 17.01
CA VAL A 127 1.42 -4.36 17.55
C VAL A 127 1.87 -3.37 16.48
N GLY A 128 1.59 -2.08 16.66
CA GLY A 128 1.91 -1.13 15.61
C GLY A 128 1.43 0.29 15.91
N PHE A 129 1.21 1.05 14.87
CA PHE A 129 0.65 2.40 14.96
C PHE A 129 -0.55 2.52 14.03
N ARG A 130 -1.61 3.18 14.53
CA ARG A 130 -2.88 3.24 13.79
C ARG A 130 -2.90 4.29 12.71
N GLY A 131 -2.04 5.29 12.79
CA GLY A 131 -1.95 6.39 11.85
C GLY A 131 -1.11 6.11 10.61
N GLY A 132 -0.95 7.13 9.76
CA GLY A 132 -0.28 7.05 8.47
C GLY A 132 1.24 6.96 8.54
N TRP A 133 1.86 7.37 9.65
CA TRP A 133 3.30 7.31 9.86
C TRP A 133 3.66 7.36 11.34
N ALA A 134 4.89 6.96 11.68
CA ALA A 134 5.49 7.07 13.00
C ALA A 134 6.95 7.48 12.87
N ASP A 135 7.48 8.21 13.87
CA ASP A 135 8.91 8.52 13.99
C ASP A 135 9.71 7.24 14.22
N TYR A 136 10.92 7.14 13.65
CA TYR A 136 11.73 5.91 13.72
C TYR A 136 12.43 5.69 15.06
N TYR A 137 12.58 6.74 15.88
CA TYR A 137 13.26 6.67 17.17
C TYR A 137 12.35 7.12 18.33
N LYS A 138 11.40 8.03 18.05
CA LYS A 138 10.46 8.60 19.05
C LYS A 138 9.03 8.08 18.78
N TRP A 139 8.87 6.78 18.80
CA TRP A 139 7.61 6.12 18.48
C TRP A 139 6.81 5.75 19.72
N ASN A 140 5.51 5.58 19.55
CA ASN A 140 4.60 4.93 20.48
C ASN A 140 3.85 3.84 19.72
N LEU A 141 3.85 2.61 20.21
CA LEU A 141 3.12 1.51 19.61
C LEU A 141 1.84 1.22 20.39
N ASP A 142 0.78 0.94 19.63
CA ASP A 142 -0.44 0.35 20.15
C ASP A 142 -0.25 -1.17 20.21
N VAL A 143 -0.40 -1.75 21.39
CA VAL A 143 -0.35 -3.20 21.62
C VAL A 143 -1.73 -3.64 22.07
N ASN A 144 -2.54 -4.10 21.13
CA ASN A 144 -3.92 -4.53 21.36
C ASN A 144 -4.77 -3.51 22.15
N GLY A 145 -4.67 -2.22 21.77
CA GLY A 145 -5.40 -1.12 22.41
C GLY A 145 -4.68 -0.45 23.58
N SER A 146 -3.49 -0.91 23.95
CA SER A 146 -2.66 -0.31 24.99
C SER A 146 -1.42 0.36 24.40
N ILE A 147 -1.12 1.59 24.80
CA ILE A 147 0.06 2.31 24.31
C ILE A 147 1.32 1.84 25.04
N ARG A 148 2.31 1.41 24.26
CA ARG A 148 3.68 1.11 24.69
C ARG A 148 4.61 2.22 24.20
N PRO A 149 5.19 3.02 25.12
CA PRO A 149 6.17 4.04 24.76
C PRO A 149 7.42 3.42 24.12
N GLY A 150 8.03 4.16 23.19
CA GLY A 150 9.30 3.78 22.58
C GLY A 150 10.47 3.77 23.55
N ASP A 151 11.43 2.92 23.27
CA ASP A 151 12.67 2.74 24.05
C ASP A 151 13.91 3.34 23.34
N GLY A 152 13.71 4.07 22.23
CA GLY A 152 14.75 4.71 21.45
C GLY A 152 15.41 3.80 20.40
N ARG A 153 15.04 2.53 20.31
CA ARG A 153 15.48 1.64 19.21
C ARG A 153 14.85 2.07 17.89
N TYR A 154 15.53 1.69 16.79
CA TYR A 154 15.03 1.92 15.44
C TYR A 154 13.73 1.12 15.21
N LEU A 155 12.65 1.78 14.81
CA LEU A 155 11.32 1.19 14.77
C LEU A 155 11.23 -0.03 13.84
N THR A 156 11.92 0.00 12.70
CA THR A 156 11.94 -1.12 11.75
C THR A 156 12.45 -2.41 12.39
N ASP A 157 13.47 -2.33 13.27
CA ASP A 157 13.98 -3.49 14.01
C ASP A 157 12.96 -4.00 15.02
N VAL A 158 12.27 -3.09 15.70
CA VAL A 158 11.24 -3.43 16.69
C VAL A 158 10.07 -4.15 16.01
N LEU A 159 9.59 -3.65 14.87
CA LEU A 159 8.52 -4.30 14.10
C LEU A 159 8.94 -5.70 13.60
N THR A 160 10.19 -5.84 13.17
CA THR A 160 10.75 -7.14 12.78
C THR A 160 10.73 -8.15 13.93
N GLU A 161 11.13 -7.73 15.13
CA GLU A 161 11.13 -8.57 16.32
C GLU A 161 9.71 -8.98 16.74
N GLU A 162 8.75 -8.07 16.70
CA GLU A 162 7.35 -8.35 17.02
C GLU A 162 6.74 -9.35 16.03
N ALA A 163 7.06 -9.25 14.74
CA ALA A 163 6.66 -10.23 13.74
C ALA A 163 7.22 -11.63 14.04
N ILE A 164 8.51 -11.72 14.38
CA ILE A 164 9.16 -12.98 14.77
C ILE A 164 8.56 -13.53 16.06
N PHE A 165 8.25 -12.69 17.03
CA PHE A 165 7.59 -13.14 18.26
C PHE A 165 6.18 -13.69 18.01
N PHE A 166 5.41 -13.07 17.10
CA PHE A 166 4.12 -13.60 16.69
C PHE A 166 4.27 -14.99 16.08
N MET A 167 5.15 -15.17 15.10
CA MET A 167 5.38 -16.47 14.46
C MET A 167 5.80 -17.57 15.45
N LYS A 168 6.68 -17.23 16.41
CA LYS A 168 7.11 -18.18 17.46
C LYS A 168 5.95 -18.61 18.38
N ARG A 169 5.05 -17.68 18.74
CA ARG A 169 3.88 -18.01 19.56
C ARG A 169 2.88 -18.91 18.84
N HIS A 170 2.76 -18.77 17.53
CA HIS A 170 1.77 -19.47 16.70
C HIS A 170 2.37 -20.55 15.80
N ALA A 171 3.59 -21.02 16.08
CA ALA A 171 4.29 -21.99 15.22
C ALA A 171 3.56 -23.35 15.05
N ASN A 172 2.63 -23.68 15.95
CA ASN A 172 1.89 -24.94 15.92
C ASN A 172 0.50 -24.83 15.26
N ASP A 173 0.04 -23.61 14.97
CA ASP A 173 -1.27 -23.33 14.39
C ASP A 173 -1.12 -22.60 13.05
N PRO A 174 -2.06 -22.72 12.11
CA PRO A 174 -2.02 -21.91 10.91
C PRO A 174 -2.21 -20.44 11.27
N PHE A 175 -1.40 -19.55 10.67
CA PHE A 175 -1.48 -18.12 10.94
C PHE A 175 -1.49 -17.28 9.65
N PHE A 176 -2.14 -16.12 9.76
CA PHE A 176 -2.10 -15.03 8.80
C PHE A 176 -1.46 -13.82 9.47
N LEU A 177 -0.25 -13.50 9.08
CA LEU A 177 0.53 -12.37 9.60
C LEU A 177 0.72 -11.32 8.52
N THR A 178 0.34 -10.08 8.83
CA THR A 178 0.64 -8.91 8.01
C THR A 178 1.68 -8.05 8.72
N VAL A 179 2.84 -7.83 8.07
CA VAL A 179 3.92 -6.96 8.56
C VAL A 179 3.99 -5.75 7.65
N THR A 180 3.53 -4.62 8.15
CA THR A 180 3.49 -3.36 7.39
C THR A 180 4.53 -2.41 7.94
N PHE A 181 5.70 -2.41 7.31
CA PHE A 181 6.79 -1.53 7.70
C PHE A 181 6.39 -0.06 7.49
N ASN A 182 7.01 0.84 8.27
CA ASN A 182 6.95 2.28 8.01
C ASN A 182 8.04 2.74 7.02
N ALA A 183 9.06 1.92 6.74
CA ALA A 183 10.14 2.23 5.81
C ALA A 183 9.69 2.02 4.34
N PRO A 184 10.14 2.90 3.42
CA PRO A 184 10.92 4.12 3.62
C PRO A 184 10.07 5.41 3.71
N HIS A 185 8.84 5.37 4.23
CA HIS A 185 8.00 6.56 4.43
C HIS A 185 8.68 7.58 5.39
N ALA A 186 8.45 8.85 5.15
CA ALA A 186 8.90 9.92 6.04
C ALA A 186 8.36 9.77 7.49
N PRO A 187 9.05 10.32 8.55
CA PRO A 187 10.21 11.20 8.47
C PRO A 187 11.48 10.47 8.02
N MET A 188 12.34 11.21 7.29
CA MET A 188 13.53 10.64 6.66
C MET A 188 14.64 10.40 7.69
N GLN A 189 14.64 9.24 8.31
CA GLN A 189 15.52 8.85 9.41
C GLN A 189 16.04 7.42 9.22
N ALA A 190 17.36 7.24 9.30
CA ALA A 190 18.00 5.92 9.23
C ALA A 190 19.22 5.86 10.17
N PRO A 191 19.75 4.67 10.49
CA PRO A 191 21.01 4.53 11.21
C PRO A 191 22.18 5.20 10.45
N GLU A 192 22.89 6.11 11.11
CA GLU A 192 23.90 6.96 10.47
C GLU A 192 25.01 6.14 9.78
N TYR A 193 25.40 5.00 10.36
CA TYR A 193 26.44 4.15 9.77
C TYR A 193 26.05 3.59 8.38
N LEU A 194 24.75 3.39 8.12
CA LEU A 194 24.27 2.98 6.79
C LEU A 194 24.25 4.18 5.84
N ILE A 195 23.84 5.35 6.31
CA ILE A 195 23.87 6.58 5.52
C ILE A 195 25.30 6.85 5.04
N ASP A 196 26.28 6.81 5.95
CA ASP A 196 27.69 6.99 5.64
C ASP A 196 28.21 5.98 4.60
N ALA A 197 27.74 4.73 4.70
CA ALA A 197 28.12 3.69 3.73
C ALA A 197 27.62 4.00 2.31
N TYR A 198 26.37 4.52 2.17
CA TYR A 198 25.85 4.95 0.86
C TYR A 198 26.49 6.24 0.36
N MET A 199 26.77 7.20 1.23
CA MET A 199 27.51 8.41 0.87
C MET A 199 28.91 8.09 0.37
N ALA A 200 29.59 7.09 0.96
CA ALA A 200 30.89 6.59 0.49
C ALA A 200 30.82 5.96 -0.92
N MET A 201 29.63 5.51 -1.37
CA MET A 201 29.41 5.07 -2.76
C MET A 201 29.19 6.25 -3.73
N GLY A 202 29.19 7.49 -3.25
CA GLY A 202 29.01 8.71 -4.06
C GLY A 202 27.56 9.16 -4.20
N LEU A 203 26.63 8.60 -3.44
CA LEU A 203 25.21 9.02 -3.46
C LEU A 203 25.03 10.32 -2.65
N SER A 204 24.03 11.14 -3.04
CA SER A 204 23.63 12.30 -2.23
C SER A 204 23.07 11.85 -0.88
N ARG A 205 23.15 12.73 0.14
CA ARG A 205 22.68 12.38 1.50
C ARG A 205 21.19 12.00 1.54
N GLY A 206 20.30 12.64 0.76
CA GLY A 206 18.88 12.31 0.73
C GLY A 206 18.61 10.91 0.18
N ILE A 207 19.25 10.56 -0.94
CA ILE A 207 19.19 9.20 -1.50
C ILE A 207 19.81 8.20 -0.53
N ALA A 208 20.96 8.53 0.10
CA ALA A 208 21.64 7.69 1.08
C ALA A 208 20.74 7.38 2.29
N ILE A 209 20.00 8.37 2.81
CA ILE A 209 19.02 8.16 3.89
C ILE A 209 17.95 7.18 3.44
N THR A 210 17.32 7.41 2.29
CA THR A 210 16.26 6.53 1.79
C THR A 210 16.74 5.09 1.60
N TYR A 211 17.92 4.91 1.00
CA TYR A 211 18.48 3.57 0.78
C TYR A 211 18.91 2.89 2.07
N ALA A 212 19.37 3.64 3.06
CA ALA A 212 19.65 3.13 4.40
C ALA A 212 18.38 2.65 5.13
N MET A 213 17.25 3.35 4.97
CA MET A 213 15.95 2.92 5.47
C MET A 213 15.51 1.60 4.82
N ILE A 214 15.66 1.49 3.51
CA ILE A 214 15.31 0.29 2.73
C ILE A 214 16.22 -0.90 3.12
N GLU A 215 17.53 -0.70 3.23
CA GLU A 215 18.47 -1.76 3.65
C GLU A 215 18.15 -2.27 5.07
N SER A 216 17.79 -1.36 5.99
CA SER A 216 17.33 -1.77 7.33
C SER A 216 16.08 -2.64 7.27
N MET A 217 15.13 -2.29 6.41
CA MET A 217 13.92 -3.09 6.20
C MET A 217 14.23 -4.42 5.53
N ASP A 218 15.08 -4.45 4.50
CA ASP A 218 15.53 -5.68 3.85
C ASP A 218 16.19 -6.65 4.83
N THR A 219 17.02 -6.11 5.74
CA THR A 219 17.59 -6.89 6.86
C THR A 219 16.51 -7.49 7.74
N GLY A 220 15.45 -6.74 8.03
CA GLY A 220 14.27 -7.20 8.76
C GLY A 220 13.54 -8.33 8.04
N VAL A 221 13.34 -8.18 6.72
CA VAL A 221 12.76 -9.23 5.85
C VAL A 221 13.57 -10.51 5.94
N GLY A 222 14.90 -10.42 5.80
CA GLY A 222 15.79 -11.59 5.93
C GLY A 222 15.67 -12.28 7.29
N ARG A 223 15.57 -11.52 8.39
CA ARG A 223 15.37 -12.07 9.74
C ARG A 223 14.01 -12.78 9.90
N ILE A 224 12.95 -12.27 9.26
CA ILE A 224 11.62 -12.91 9.27
C ILE A 224 11.66 -14.22 8.48
N VAL A 225 12.28 -14.24 7.30
CA VAL A 225 12.45 -15.44 6.47
C VAL A 225 13.27 -16.49 7.21
N GLN A 226 14.40 -16.11 7.80
CA GLN A 226 15.24 -17.01 8.61
C GLN A 226 14.48 -17.59 9.81
N ALA A 227 13.62 -16.80 10.45
CA ALA A 227 12.81 -17.30 11.56
C ALA A 227 11.79 -18.36 11.13
N LEU A 228 11.25 -18.28 9.90
CA LEU A 228 10.41 -19.35 9.34
C LEU A 228 11.21 -20.64 9.10
N ASP A 229 12.45 -20.53 8.60
CA ASP A 229 13.36 -21.67 8.42
C ASP A 229 13.71 -22.33 9.76
N ASP A 230 14.08 -21.54 10.77
CA ASP A 230 14.40 -22.01 12.12
C ASP A 230 13.21 -22.74 12.79
N LEU A 231 11.98 -22.32 12.47
CA LEU A 231 10.74 -22.94 12.93
C LEU A 231 10.29 -24.12 12.06
N SER A 232 10.98 -24.43 10.96
CA SER A 232 10.60 -25.44 9.96
C SER A 232 9.21 -25.20 9.36
N LEU A 233 8.87 -23.93 9.07
CA LEU A 233 7.58 -23.51 8.53
C LEU A 233 7.67 -23.03 7.07
N SER A 234 8.86 -22.83 6.52
CA SER A 234 9.11 -22.17 5.23
C SER A 234 8.39 -22.81 4.05
N ASP A 235 8.37 -24.15 3.96
CA ASP A 235 7.79 -24.86 2.82
C ASP A 235 6.28 -24.65 2.73
N ASN A 236 5.58 -24.66 3.87
CA ASN A 236 4.14 -24.46 3.96
C ASN A 236 3.75 -23.03 4.36
N THR A 237 4.55 -22.03 4.02
CA THR A 237 4.26 -20.62 4.25
C THR A 237 4.28 -19.86 2.93
N ILE A 238 3.19 -19.12 2.66
CA ILE A 238 3.13 -18.12 1.58
C ILE A 238 3.81 -16.86 2.08
N ILE A 239 5.02 -16.59 1.59
CA ILE A 239 5.75 -15.36 1.83
C ILE A 239 5.43 -14.40 0.69
N MET A 240 5.03 -13.16 1.02
CA MET A 240 4.73 -12.11 0.05
C MET A 240 5.42 -10.82 0.46
N PHE A 241 5.97 -10.09 -0.51
CA PHE A 241 6.50 -8.74 -0.31
C PHE A 241 6.10 -7.81 -1.45
N THR A 242 5.61 -6.62 -1.10
CA THR A 242 5.29 -5.52 -2.02
C THR A 242 5.37 -4.17 -1.28
N SER A 243 5.06 -3.06 -1.96
CA SER A 243 4.81 -1.76 -1.34
C SER A 243 3.33 -1.38 -1.48
N ASP A 244 2.85 -0.42 -0.70
CA ASP A 244 1.46 0.02 -0.77
C ASP A 244 1.17 1.01 -1.91
N ASN A 245 2.15 1.80 -2.34
CA ASN A 245 2.13 2.71 -3.48
C ASN A 245 3.55 3.02 -3.93
N GLY A 246 3.68 3.76 -5.03
CA GLY A 246 4.98 4.22 -5.55
C GLY A 246 5.72 5.19 -4.63
N PRO A 247 6.98 5.56 -4.96
CA PRO A 247 7.85 6.33 -4.10
C PRO A 247 7.33 7.76 -3.88
N ASP A 248 7.56 8.32 -2.69
CA ASP A 248 7.22 9.73 -2.42
C ASP A 248 8.37 10.65 -2.81
N PHE A 249 8.11 11.57 -3.73
CA PHE A 249 9.03 12.63 -4.16
C PHE A 249 8.54 14.03 -3.79
N ASN A 250 7.44 14.12 -3.02
CA ASN A 250 6.82 15.38 -2.61
C ASN A 250 6.86 15.53 -1.08
N LEU A 251 8.02 15.26 -0.48
CA LEU A 251 8.19 15.33 0.96
C LEU A 251 8.01 16.76 1.49
N ARG A 252 7.32 16.88 2.62
CA ARG A 252 7.14 18.17 3.29
C ARG A 252 8.41 18.58 4.05
N PRO A 253 8.67 19.89 4.22
CA PRO A 253 9.87 20.38 4.90
C PRO A 253 10.01 19.89 6.36
N ASP A 254 8.90 19.61 7.04
CA ASP A 254 8.87 19.19 8.45
C ASP A 254 9.21 17.71 8.68
N VAL A 255 9.35 16.92 7.61
CA VAL A 255 9.69 15.48 7.67
C VAL A 255 11.04 15.14 7.01
N VAL A 256 11.76 16.12 6.52
CA VAL A 256 13.13 15.98 6.00
C VAL A 256 14.15 16.56 6.99
N PRO A 257 15.41 16.11 6.99
CA PRO A 257 16.46 16.71 7.82
C PRO A 257 16.65 18.20 7.54
N GLU A 258 17.09 18.94 8.57
CA GLU A 258 17.38 20.38 8.45
C GLU A 258 18.34 20.68 7.29
N GLY A 259 18.01 21.66 6.48
CA GLY A 259 18.79 22.10 5.31
C GLY A 259 18.58 21.27 4.05
N MET A 260 17.67 20.31 4.05
CA MET A 260 17.26 19.51 2.89
C MET A 260 15.84 19.85 2.44
N ASP A 261 15.52 19.49 1.19
CA ASP A 261 14.17 19.60 0.63
C ASP A 261 13.77 18.33 -0.15
N ALA A 262 12.55 18.30 -0.68
CA ALA A 262 12.02 17.14 -1.39
C ALA A 262 12.89 16.71 -2.59
N SER A 263 13.58 17.64 -3.25
CA SER A 263 14.41 17.33 -4.42
C SER A 263 15.64 16.47 -4.09
N ASP A 264 16.11 16.51 -2.86
CA ASP A 264 17.24 15.69 -2.38
C ASP A 264 16.90 14.19 -2.34
N PHE A 265 15.61 13.86 -2.34
CA PHE A 265 15.08 12.49 -2.20
C PHE A 265 14.56 11.91 -3.52
N ILE A 266 14.63 12.65 -4.63
CA ILE A 266 14.28 12.14 -5.95
C ILE A 266 15.33 11.11 -6.38
N ARG A 267 14.86 9.91 -6.67
CA ARG A 267 15.70 8.77 -6.98
C ARG A 267 15.17 7.97 -8.17
N PHE A 268 15.96 7.01 -8.63
CA PHE A 268 15.61 6.18 -9.76
C PHE A 268 14.30 5.38 -9.52
N ASN A 269 13.37 5.42 -10.47
CA ASN A 269 12.13 4.63 -10.44
C ASN A 269 11.90 3.91 -11.78
N CYS A 270 12.93 3.24 -12.29
CA CYS A 270 12.90 2.40 -13.51
C CYS A 270 12.35 3.11 -14.77
N GLY A 271 12.37 4.44 -14.82
CA GLY A 271 11.82 5.21 -15.94
C GLY A 271 10.29 5.30 -15.97
N PHE A 272 9.59 4.80 -14.96
CA PHE A 272 8.15 4.96 -14.82
C PHE A 272 7.78 6.42 -14.54
N ARG A 273 6.77 6.93 -15.25
CA ARG A 273 6.24 8.27 -15.05
C ARG A 273 5.45 8.36 -13.75
N GLY A 274 5.59 9.47 -13.04
CA GLY A 274 4.86 9.72 -11.80
C GLY A 274 5.50 9.05 -10.57
N ALA A 275 4.84 9.22 -9.45
CA ALA A 275 5.24 8.76 -8.12
C ALA A 275 3.99 8.68 -7.23
N LYS A 276 4.12 8.52 -5.91
CA LYS A 276 3.02 8.61 -4.94
C LYS A 276 2.06 9.76 -5.30
N THR A 277 0.78 9.55 -5.09
CA THR A 277 -0.31 10.47 -5.46
C THR A 277 -0.60 10.59 -6.96
N SER A 278 0.03 9.79 -7.82
CA SER A 278 -0.17 9.82 -9.27
C SER A 278 -0.64 8.46 -9.80
N VAL A 279 -1.64 8.44 -10.68
CA VAL A 279 -2.14 7.21 -11.33
C VAL A 279 -1.32 6.77 -12.54
N TYR A 280 -0.21 7.44 -12.84
CA TYR A 280 0.78 6.93 -13.80
C TYR A 280 1.51 5.71 -13.22
N GLU A 281 2.22 4.96 -14.08
CA GLU A 281 2.89 3.70 -13.70
C GLU A 281 3.75 3.85 -12.44
N GLY A 282 4.51 4.94 -12.33
CA GLY A 282 5.39 5.18 -11.18
C GLY A 282 4.70 5.34 -9.83
N GLY A 283 3.39 5.64 -9.83
CA GLY A 283 2.63 5.78 -8.58
C GLY A 283 1.87 4.51 -8.17
N ILE A 284 1.60 3.61 -9.10
CA ILE A 284 0.73 2.44 -8.87
C ILE A 284 1.34 1.10 -9.24
N ARG A 285 2.34 1.03 -10.15
CA ARG A 285 2.99 -0.22 -10.53
C ARG A 285 4.11 -0.56 -9.56
N LEU A 286 4.05 -1.75 -8.99
CA LEU A 286 4.94 -2.26 -7.96
C LEU A 286 5.22 -3.73 -8.21
N PRO A 287 6.41 -4.27 -7.88
CA PRO A 287 6.59 -5.70 -7.94
C PRO A 287 5.85 -6.38 -6.78
N MET A 288 5.30 -7.58 -7.03
CA MET A 288 4.91 -8.51 -5.97
C MET A 288 5.87 -9.69 -6.01
N ILE A 289 6.59 -9.88 -4.93
CA ILE A 289 7.47 -11.03 -4.73
C ILE A 289 6.71 -12.08 -3.93
N MET A 290 6.71 -13.33 -4.38
CA MET A 290 5.96 -14.40 -3.78
C MET A 290 6.78 -15.69 -3.71
N ARG A 291 6.87 -16.34 -2.53
CA ARG A 291 7.50 -17.63 -2.36
C ARG A 291 6.56 -18.57 -1.60
N TRP A 292 6.30 -19.74 -2.16
CA TRP A 292 5.49 -20.79 -1.52
C TRP A 292 5.88 -22.18 -2.06
N PRO A 293 6.90 -22.85 -1.51
CA PRO A 293 7.40 -24.12 -2.03
C PRO A 293 6.34 -25.21 -2.17
N ASP A 294 5.48 -25.39 -1.16
CA ASP A 294 4.43 -26.44 -1.18
C ASP A 294 3.26 -26.15 -2.14
N GLY A 295 3.16 -24.93 -2.70
CA GLY A 295 1.95 -24.51 -3.41
C GLY A 295 2.13 -23.83 -4.77
N LEU A 296 3.34 -23.42 -5.13
CA LEU A 296 3.67 -22.84 -6.43
C LEU A 296 4.77 -23.66 -7.11
N PRO A 297 4.89 -23.60 -8.45
CA PRO A 297 5.99 -24.23 -9.16
C PRO A 297 7.36 -23.76 -8.65
N GLU A 298 8.31 -24.68 -8.54
CA GLU A 298 9.66 -24.43 -8.06
C GLU A 298 10.46 -23.49 -8.97
N GLY A 299 11.41 -22.77 -8.37
CA GLY A 299 12.41 -21.92 -9.02
C GLY A 299 11.94 -20.50 -9.28
N ALA A 300 12.91 -19.67 -9.69
CA ALA A 300 12.67 -18.29 -10.03
C ALA A 300 11.74 -18.15 -11.24
N ARG A 301 10.69 -17.37 -11.10
CA ARG A 301 9.73 -17.09 -12.16
C ARG A 301 9.43 -15.60 -12.22
N GLU A 302 9.61 -14.99 -13.36
CA GLU A 302 9.07 -13.67 -13.66
C GLU A 302 7.77 -13.85 -14.46
N LEU A 303 6.67 -13.32 -13.93
CA LEU A 303 5.37 -13.30 -14.57
C LEU A 303 5.01 -11.85 -14.90
N ASN A 304 4.78 -11.61 -16.18
CA ASN A 304 4.45 -10.29 -16.70
C ASN A 304 2.94 -10.13 -16.95
N ASP A 305 2.14 -10.86 -16.21
CA ASP A 305 0.69 -10.81 -16.27
C ASP A 305 0.16 -9.75 -15.34
N PHE A 306 -0.97 -9.14 -15.70
CA PHE A 306 -1.55 -8.02 -14.99
C PHE A 306 -2.31 -8.48 -13.74
N VAL A 307 -1.88 -8.00 -12.57
CA VAL A 307 -2.48 -8.31 -11.26
C VAL A 307 -2.73 -7.01 -10.47
N HIS A 308 -3.86 -6.96 -9.78
CA HIS A 308 -4.25 -5.81 -8.98
C HIS A 308 -4.45 -6.19 -7.50
N PHE A 309 -4.27 -5.26 -6.58
CA PHE A 309 -4.42 -5.49 -5.12
C PHE A 309 -5.74 -6.16 -4.73
N VAL A 310 -6.84 -5.84 -5.40
CA VAL A 310 -8.15 -6.45 -5.10
C VAL A 310 -8.17 -7.97 -5.33
N ASP A 311 -7.25 -8.50 -6.14
CA ASP A 311 -7.20 -9.93 -6.48
C ASP A 311 -6.63 -10.80 -5.35
N TRP A 312 -5.97 -10.19 -4.35
CA TRP A 312 -5.29 -10.98 -3.31
C TRP A 312 -6.24 -11.60 -2.29
N LEU A 313 -7.34 -10.92 -1.93
CA LEU A 313 -8.32 -11.53 -1.01
C LEU A 313 -8.85 -12.87 -1.55
N PRO A 314 -9.47 -12.95 -2.75
CA PRO A 314 -9.96 -14.23 -3.26
C PRO A 314 -8.84 -15.24 -3.55
N THR A 315 -7.65 -14.78 -3.92
CA THR A 315 -6.50 -15.64 -4.21
C THR A 315 -5.98 -16.34 -2.95
N LEU A 316 -5.79 -15.59 -1.86
CA LEU A 316 -5.28 -16.15 -0.61
C LEU A 316 -6.33 -17.03 0.09
N LEU A 317 -7.62 -16.70 -0.01
CA LEU A 317 -8.69 -17.59 0.43
C LEU A 317 -8.68 -18.91 -0.37
N GLY A 318 -8.49 -18.83 -1.70
CA GLY A 318 -8.33 -20.02 -2.55
C GLY A 318 -7.12 -20.86 -2.17
N ALA A 319 -5.97 -20.22 -1.89
CA ALA A 319 -4.74 -20.90 -1.45
C ALA A 319 -4.91 -21.65 -0.11
N ALA A 320 -5.66 -21.06 0.82
CA ALA A 320 -5.96 -21.66 2.12
C ALA A 320 -7.18 -22.59 2.11
N ASN A 321 -7.86 -22.74 0.97
CA ASN A 321 -9.13 -23.47 0.84
C ASN A 321 -10.18 -22.99 1.84
N ILE A 322 -10.35 -21.67 1.93
CA ILE A 322 -11.31 -20.99 2.80
C ILE A 322 -12.44 -20.43 1.94
N SER A 323 -13.69 -20.70 2.33
CA SER A 323 -14.86 -20.04 1.73
C SER A 323 -14.95 -18.61 2.23
N LYS A 324 -15.18 -17.66 1.30
CA LYS A 324 -15.40 -16.25 1.66
C LYS A 324 -16.63 -16.12 2.55
N LEU A 325 -16.51 -15.35 3.62
CA LEU A 325 -17.66 -14.97 4.46
C LEU A 325 -18.72 -14.19 3.66
N ASP A 326 -19.96 -14.27 4.12
CA ASP A 326 -21.01 -13.42 3.59
C ASP A 326 -20.67 -11.94 3.81
N GLY A 327 -20.94 -11.12 2.80
CA GLY A 327 -20.60 -9.71 2.81
C GLY A 327 -20.82 -9.06 1.45
N LEU A 328 -20.29 -7.87 1.28
CA LEU A 328 -20.38 -7.13 0.02
C LEU A 328 -19.65 -7.86 -1.12
N PRO A 329 -20.10 -7.68 -2.38
CA PRO A 329 -19.39 -8.21 -3.54
C PRO A 329 -17.94 -7.68 -3.60
N ILE A 330 -17.01 -8.53 -3.97
CA ILE A 330 -15.59 -8.15 -4.21
C ILE A 330 -15.37 -7.84 -5.69
N ASP A 331 -14.38 -6.98 -5.97
CA ASP A 331 -13.97 -6.63 -7.33
C ASP A 331 -12.85 -7.53 -7.85
N GLY A 332 -12.17 -8.23 -6.95
CA GLY A 332 -11.04 -9.10 -7.25
C GLY A 332 -11.43 -10.47 -7.79
N ILE A 333 -10.49 -11.09 -8.50
CA ILE A 333 -10.58 -12.46 -9.00
C ILE A 333 -9.53 -13.35 -8.34
N ASN A 334 -9.79 -14.65 -8.25
CA ASN A 334 -8.82 -15.63 -7.77
C ASN A 334 -7.83 -15.98 -8.90
N ILE A 335 -6.59 -15.53 -8.79
CA ILE A 335 -5.52 -15.78 -9.77
C ILE A 335 -4.66 -17.02 -9.44
N LEU A 336 -4.94 -17.75 -8.34
CA LEU A 336 -4.12 -18.90 -7.93
C LEU A 336 -4.00 -19.98 -9.02
N PRO A 337 -5.07 -20.36 -9.76
CA PRO A 337 -4.93 -21.34 -10.83
C PRO A 337 -3.97 -20.88 -11.94
N ALA A 338 -3.96 -19.58 -12.27
CA ALA A 338 -3.03 -19.02 -13.26
C ALA A 338 -1.59 -18.95 -12.70
N LEU A 339 -1.41 -18.56 -11.43
CA LEU A 339 -0.10 -18.62 -10.76
C LEU A 339 0.52 -20.03 -10.77
N ARG A 340 -0.31 -21.06 -10.70
CA ARG A 340 0.10 -22.48 -10.77
C ARG A 340 0.30 -22.98 -12.19
N GLY A 341 -0.12 -22.24 -13.22
CA GLY A 341 -0.13 -22.69 -14.61
C GLY A 341 -1.27 -23.68 -14.91
N GLU A 342 -2.27 -23.75 -14.05
CA GLU A 342 -3.43 -24.65 -14.19
C GLU A 342 -4.56 -24.04 -15.02
N ALA A 343 -4.55 -22.72 -15.22
CA ALA A 343 -5.53 -21.97 -16.01
C ALA A 343 -4.85 -20.79 -16.74
N PRO A 344 -5.44 -20.29 -17.84
CA PRO A 344 -4.96 -19.07 -18.47
C PRO A 344 -5.19 -17.86 -17.58
N TRP A 345 -4.37 -16.83 -17.76
CA TRP A 345 -4.57 -15.54 -17.11
C TRP A 345 -5.84 -14.87 -17.66
N VAL A 346 -6.52 -14.18 -16.75
CA VAL A 346 -7.67 -13.33 -17.08
C VAL A 346 -7.29 -11.91 -16.71
N GLU A 347 -7.41 -11.00 -17.67
CA GLU A 347 -7.08 -9.60 -17.50
C GLU A 347 -8.37 -8.75 -17.51
N PRO A 348 -9.02 -8.58 -16.36
CA PRO A 348 -10.20 -7.71 -16.29
C PRO A 348 -9.76 -6.26 -16.41
N HIS A 349 -10.64 -5.39 -16.90
CA HIS A 349 -10.41 -3.96 -16.82
C HIS A 349 -10.21 -3.54 -15.37
N ARG A 350 -9.22 -2.65 -15.14
CA ARG A 350 -8.90 -2.13 -13.81
C ARG A 350 -8.86 -0.61 -13.83
N PHE A 351 -9.20 -0.01 -12.69
CA PHE A 351 -9.46 1.41 -12.59
C PHE A 351 -8.79 1.99 -11.35
N TRP A 352 -8.34 3.22 -11.45
CA TRP A 352 -7.76 4.02 -10.36
C TRP A 352 -8.32 5.42 -10.39
N GLN A 353 -8.54 5.98 -9.24
CA GLN A 353 -8.84 7.38 -9.06
C GLN A 353 -8.39 7.80 -7.66
N TRP A 354 -7.71 8.92 -7.59
CA TRP A 354 -7.41 9.55 -6.31
C TRP A 354 -7.33 11.07 -6.48
N SER A 355 -7.86 11.80 -5.49
CA SER A 355 -7.71 13.24 -5.37
C SER A 355 -7.80 13.63 -3.90
N GLU A 356 -7.23 14.77 -3.55
CA GLU A 356 -7.17 15.26 -2.17
C GLU A 356 -8.56 15.38 -1.56
N MET A 357 -9.52 15.96 -2.26
CA MET A 357 -10.94 16.11 -1.84
C MET A 357 -11.79 16.69 -2.97
N PRO A 358 -13.07 16.34 -3.07
CA PRO A 358 -13.60 14.99 -2.93
C PRO A 358 -13.16 14.14 -4.12
N PRO A 359 -13.37 12.82 -4.13
CA PRO A 359 -13.08 12.00 -5.30
C PRO A 359 -13.78 12.52 -6.56
N SER A 360 -13.04 12.61 -7.67
CA SER A 360 -13.54 13.11 -8.96
C SER A 360 -12.91 12.35 -10.12
N VAL A 361 -13.72 11.90 -11.06
CA VAL A 361 -13.22 11.24 -12.28
C VAL A 361 -12.50 12.20 -13.24
N THR A 362 -12.66 13.51 -13.05
CA THR A 362 -12.07 14.52 -13.94
C THR A 362 -10.59 14.75 -13.70
N THR A 363 -10.02 14.21 -12.64
CA THR A 363 -8.62 14.41 -12.27
C THR A 363 -8.02 13.14 -11.69
N ASN A 364 -6.76 12.87 -12.05
CA ASN A 364 -5.95 11.79 -11.51
C ASN A 364 -6.73 10.45 -11.48
N ALA A 365 -7.28 10.09 -12.61
CA ALA A 365 -8.03 8.86 -12.83
C ALA A 365 -7.45 8.10 -14.01
N SER A 366 -7.47 6.78 -13.93
CA SER A 366 -6.96 5.93 -15.01
C SER A 366 -7.72 4.63 -15.12
N MET A 367 -7.65 4.04 -16.30
CA MET A 367 -8.19 2.73 -16.63
C MET A 367 -7.17 1.94 -17.42
N ARG A 368 -7.13 0.63 -17.18
CA ARG A 368 -6.34 -0.32 -17.96
C ARG A 368 -7.23 -1.37 -18.61
N ASP A 369 -6.98 -1.61 -19.90
CA ASP A 369 -7.58 -2.64 -20.77
C ASP A 369 -6.47 -3.34 -21.53
N GLY A 370 -6.02 -4.51 -21.05
CA GLY A 370 -4.85 -5.20 -21.56
C GLY A 370 -3.61 -4.29 -21.57
N ASP A 371 -2.99 -4.10 -22.73
CA ASP A 371 -1.82 -3.23 -22.90
C ASP A 371 -2.16 -1.73 -22.93
N TRP A 372 -3.42 -1.36 -23.03
CA TRP A 372 -3.83 0.03 -23.15
C TRP A 372 -4.16 0.65 -21.81
N LYS A 373 -3.66 1.85 -21.58
CA LYS A 373 -3.93 2.65 -20.39
C LYS A 373 -4.40 4.04 -20.76
N LEU A 374 -5.59 4.38 -20.29
CA LEU A 374 -6.15 5.72 -20.35
C LEU A 374 -5.83 6.45 -19.04
N VAL A 375 -5.43 7.72 -19.14
CA VAL A 375 -5.15 8.57 -17.99
C VAL A 375 -5.86 9.92 -18.14
N ARG A 376 -6.56 10.34 -17.08
CA ARG A 376 -6.89 11.75 -16.82
C ARG A 376 -5.81 12.33 -15.92
N PRO A 377 -5.02 13.30 -16.38
CA PRO A 377 -3.95 13.89 -15.60
C PRO A 377 -4.44 14.52 -14.29
N ARG A 378 -3.57 14.59 -13.30
CA ARG A 378 -3.85 15.31 -12.05
C ARG A 378 -3.94 16.81 -12.32
N LEU A 379 -5.01 17.44 -11.84
CA LEU A 379 -5.19 18.87 -11.87
C LEU A 379 -4.66 19.51 -10.58
N ALA A 380 -4.01 20.62 -10.71
CA ALA A 380 -3.76 21.50 -9.58
C ALA A 380 -5.10 22.04 -9.04
N PHE A 381 -5.10 22.39 -7.78
CA PHE A 381 -6.23 23.04 -7.15
C PHE A 381 -5.78 24.25 -6.35
N ARG A 382 -6.72 25.12 -6.04
CA ARG A 382 -6.56 26.21 -5.08
C ARG A 382 -7.74 26.19 -4.11
N PHE A 383 -7.53 26.66 -2.90
CA PHE A 383 -8.64 26.85 -1.97
C PHE A 383 -9.59 27.93 -2.46
N ALA A 384 -10.90 27.74 -2.26
CA ALA A 384 -11.92 28.70 -2.67
C ALA A 384 -11.80 30.01 -1.89
N THR A 385 -11.45 29.92 -0.60
CA THR A 385 -11.26 31.07 0.30
C THR A 385 -10.05 30.87 1.19
N SER A 386 -9.58 31.96 1.83
CA SER A 386 -8.52 31.90 2.85
C SER A 386 -8.93 31.09 4.10
N LEU A 387 -10.23 31.01 4.39
CA LEU A 387 -10.75 30.20 5.50
C LEU A 387 -10.63 28.70 5.20
N ASP A 388 -10.84 28.29 3.93
CA ASP A 388 -10.63 26.92 3.51
C ASP A 388 -9.16 26.50 3.63
N GLU A 389 -8.24 27.40 3.28
CA GLU A 389 -6.81 27.18 3.47
C GLU A 389 -6.45 27.08 4.97
N GLU A 390 -7.07 27.90 5.82
CA GLU A 390 -6.89 27.82 7.28
C GLU A 390 -7.38 26.47 7.82
N TYR A 391 -8.53 25.94 7.38
CA TYR A 391 -9.04 24.62 7.76
C TYR A 391 -8.08 23.51 7.35
N ALA A 392 -7.50 23.58 6.15
CA ALA A 392 -6.51 22.63 5.69
C ALA A 392 -5.24 22.67 6.55
N ASN A 393 -4.72 23.86 6.85
CA ASN A 393 -3.52 24.03 7.67
C ASN A 393 -3.73 23.54 9.12
N ARG A 394 -4.90 23.79 9.71
CA ARG A 394 -5.24 23.26 11.04
C ARG A 394 -5.28 21.74 11.05
N TYR A 395 -5.84 21.12 10.01
CA TYR A 395 -5.83 19.67 9.86
C TYR A 395 -4.38 19.14 9.83
N VAL A 396 -3.51 19.71 8.99
CA VAL A 396 -2.11 19.28 8.87
C VAL A 396 -1.38 19.37 10.21
N ALA A 397 -1.57 20.48 10.95
CA ALA A 397 -0.95 20.66 12.27
C ALA A 397 -1.45 19.64 13.31
N ALA A 398 -2.76 19.37 13.31
CA ALA A 398 -3.37 18.40 14.22
C ALA A 398 -2.96 16.96 13.88
N ASP A 399 -2.90 16.62 12.58
CA ASP A 399 -2.44 15.32 12.12
C ASP A 399 -0.98 15.05 12.53
N HIS A 400 -0.10 16.04 12.36
CA HIS A 400 1.29 15.94 12.81
C HIS A 400 1.39 15.75 14.34
N ASP A 401 0.65 16.54 15.13
CA ASP A 401 0.63 16.41 16.58
C ASP A 401 0.13 15.04 17.05
N ALA A 402 -0.87 14.47 16.36
CA ALA A 402 -1.43 13.15 16.70
C ALA A 402 -0.40 12.01 16.60
N LYS A 403 0.63 12.13 15.75
CA LYS A 403 1.68 11.10 15.61
C LYS A 403 2.59 11.01 16.83
N TYR A 404 2.88 12.16 17.47
CA TYR A 404 3.72 12.20 18.66
C TYR A 404 2.91 12.10 19.96
N ASN A 405 1.63 12.43 19.92
CA ASN A 405 0.72 12.43 21.07
C ASN A 405 -0.51 11.53 20.82
N PRO A 406 -0.31 10.20 20.65
CA PRO A 406 -1.41 9.28 20.43
C PRO A 406 -2.38 9.31 21.61
N GLY A 407 -3.68 9.36 21.32
CA GLY A 407 -4.74 9.47 22.32
C GLY A 407 -5.14 10.92 22.67
N ARG A 408 -4.41 11.94 22.21
CA ARG A 408 -4.85 13.35 22.34
C ARG A 408 -6.11 13.64 21.54
N TYR A 409 -6.22 13.02 20.36
CA TYR A 409 -7.37 13.13 19.48
C TYR A 409 -8.22 11.87 19.58
N THR A 410 -9.36 11.98 20.27
CA THR A 410 -10.29 10.87 20.51
C THR A 410 -11.57 10.95 19.68
N SER A 411 -11.71 12.01 18.88
CA SER A 411 -12.83 12.24 17.96
C SER A 411 -12.31 12.87 16.66
N LEU A 412 -13.12 12.77 15.61
CA LEU A 412 -12.84 13.44 14.35
C LEU A 412 -12.92 14.95 14.52
N MET A 413 -12.14 15.67 13.73
CA MET A 413 -12.24 17.13 13.61
C MET A 413 -13.61 17.51 13.08
N GLN A 414 -14.14 18.61 13.64
CA GLN A 414 -15.46 19.13 13.25
C GLN A 414 -15.38 20.29 12.25
N ASP A 415 -14.16 20.67 11.83
CA ASP A 415 -13.99 21.69 10.80
C ASP A 415 -14.61 21.21 9.48
N PRO A 416 -15.27 22.07 8.74
CA PRO A 416 -15.75 21.74 7.40
C PRO A 416 -14.61 21.26 6.49
N ASP A 417 -14.93 20.40 5.53
CA ASP A 417 -13.98 20.07 4.48
C ASP A 417 -13.68 21.33 3.66
N PRO A 418 -12.41 21.67 3.40
CA PRO A 418 -12.06 22.83 2.61
C PRO A 418 -12.65 22.76 1.21
N GLU A 419 -13.26 23.85 0.76
CA GLU A 419 -13.70 23.96 -0.61
C GLU A 419 -12.49 24.24 -1.52
N ILE A 420 -12.39 23.49 -2.62
CA ILE A 420 -11.31 23.62 -3.60
C ILE A 420 -11.86 23.92 -4.99
N ILE A 421 -11.11 24.71 -5.74
CA ILE A 421 -11.40 25.05 -7.14
C ILE A 421 -10.32 24.39 -8.00
N ARG A 422 -10.74 23.66 -9.03
CA ARG A 422 -9.88 23.09 -10.07
C ARG A 422 -10.19 23.75 -11.41
N ASP A 423 -9.20 23.78 -12.28
CA ASP A 423 -9.39 24.18 -13.67
C ASP A 423 -10.12 23.07 -14.45
N ASP A 424 -10.59 23.40 -15.65
CA ASP A 424 -11.19 22.43 -16.54
C ASP A 424 -10.19 21.33 -16.89
N PRO A 425 -10.63 20.04 -16.93
CA PRO A 425 -9.74 18.93 -17.22
C PRO A 425 -9.20 19.03 -18.65
N PRO A 426 -7.90 18.75 -18.87
CA PRO A 426 -7.34 18.62 -20.20
C PRO A 426 -7.92 17.38 -20.89
N GLU A 427 -7.66 17.26 -22.20
CA GLU A 427 -7.95 16.05 -22.93
C GLU A 427 -7.26 14.82 -22.28
N PRO A 428 -7.89 13.64 -22.31
CA PRO A 428 -7.30 12.43 -21.74
C PRO A 428 -6.06 12.01 -22.51
N GLU A 429 -5.18 11.29 -21.85
CA GLU A 429 -3.98 10.68 -22.44
C GLU A 429 -4.22 9.17 -22.62
N LEU A 430 -3.68 8.59 -23.69
CA LEU A 430 -3.75 7.16 -23.99
C LEU A 430 -2.35 6.61 -24.26
N TYR A 431 -2.01 5.49 -23.61
CA TYR A 431 -0.70 4.85 -23.74
C TYR A 431 -0.83 3.36 -24.06
N ASN A 432 0.16 2.82 -24.76
CA ASN A 432 0.34 1.38 -24.88
C ASN A 432 1.51 0.97 -23.97
N ILE A 433 1.19 0.39 -22.80
CA ILE A 433 2.17 0.09 -21.74
C ILE A 433 3.15 -1.02 -22.12
N ALA A 434 2.79 -1.91 -23.04
CA ALA A 434 3.71 -2.95 -23.51
C ALA A 434 4.88 -2.38 -24.31
N SER A 435 4.66 -1.30 -25.05
CA SER A 435 5.69 -0.64 -25.87
C SER A 435 6.24 0.65 -25.26
N ASP A 436 5.50 1.28 -24.35
CA ASP A 436 5.82 2.56 -23.71
C ASP A 436 5.43 2.54 -22.22
N TYR A 437 6.13 1.73 -21.43
CA TYR A 437 5.90 1.61 -19.99
C TYR A 437 6.20 2.91 -19.21
N GLY A 438 6.93 3.84 -19.82
CA GLY A 438 7.25 5.16 -19.27
C GLY A 438 6.17 6.22 -19.53
N GLU A 439 5.10 5.88 -20.28
CA GLU A 439 4.00 6.80 -20.59
C GLU A 439 4.47 8.11 -21.23
N ASN A 440 5.38 8.01 -22.22
CA ASN A 440 6.04 9.16 -22.87
C ASN A 440 5.29 9.65 -24.10
N THR A 441 4.58 8.75 -24.82
CA THR A 441 3.95 9.05 -26.09
C THR A 441 2.43 8.94 -25.99
N ASN A 442 1.75 10.09 -25.92
CA ASN A 442 0.29 10.13 -25.90
C ASN A 442 -0.32 9.78 -27.25
N LEU A 443 -1.02 8.67 -27.34
CA LEU A 443 -1.65 8.11 -28.54
C LEU A 443 -3.14 8.47 -28.67
N ALA A 444 -3.71 9.32 -27.80
CA ALA A 444 -5.15 9.62 -27.79
C ALA A 444 -5.66 10.17 -29.13
N SER A 445 -4.88 11.03 -29.80
CA SER A 445 -5.22 11.57 -31.11
C SER A 445 -5.14 10.57 -32.25
N GLU A 446 -4.30 9.53 -32.11
CA GLU A 446 -4.15 8.46 -33.11
C GLU A 446 -5.26 7.39 -32.95
N TYR A 447 -5.76 7.20 -31.73
CA TYR A 447 -6.79 6.19 -31.42
C TYR A 447 -8.03 6.83 -30.75
N PRO A 448 -8.71 7.79 -31.40
CA PRO A 448 -9.78 8.57 -30.77
C PRO A 448 -11.00 7.72 -30.37
N GLU A 449 -11.30 6.64 -31.12
CA GLU A 449 -12.41 5.76 -30.77
C GLU A 449 -12.11 4.94 -29.51
N ARG A 450 -10.90 4.38 -29.41
CA ARG A 450 -10.47 3.66 -28.18
C ARG A 450 -10.47 4.60 -26.97
N THR A 451 -9.92 5.79 -27.12
CA THR A 451 -9.92 6.82 -26.07
C THR A 451 -11.34 7.11 -25.59
N ARG A 452 -12.29 7.29 -26.49
CA ARG A 452 -13.69 7.56 -26.15
C ARG A 452 -14.39 6.37 -25.48
N VAL A 453 -14.09 5.13 -25.91
CA VAL A 453 -14.65 3.92 -25.27
C VAL A 453 -14.14 3.79 -23.84
N MET A 454 -12.82 3.85 -23.66
CA MET A 454 -12.21 3.71 -22.33
C MET A 454 -12.63 4.85 -21.39
N MET A 455 -12.81 6.07 -21.91
CA MET A 455 -13.33 7.20 -21.10
C MET A 455 -14.73 6.92 -20.56
N ARG A 456 -15.65 6.41 -21.39
CA ARG A 456 -17.01 6.08 -20.95
C ARG A 456 -17.01 4.98 -19.90
N GLU A 457 -16.16 3.99 -20.05
CA GLU A 457 -16.03 2.90 -19.08
C GLU A 457 -15.48 3.42 -17.75
N LEU A 458 -14.46 4.29 -17.76
CA LEU A 458 -13.90 4.92 -16.56
C LEU A 458 -14.97 5.77 -15.84
N GLU A 459 -15.76 6.55 -16.58
CA GLU A 459 -16.83 7.37 -16.03
C GLU A 459 -17.95 6.51 -15.43
N THR A 460 -18.36 5.46 -16.14
CA THR A 460 -19.39 4.51 -15.66
C THR A 460 -18.96 3.80 -14.38
N TRP A 461 -17.70 3.30 -14.35
CA TRP A 461 -17.13 2.70 -13.15
C TRP A 461 -17.14 3.69 -11.99
N PHE A 462 -16.68 4.93 -12.23
CA PHE A 462 -16.59 5.94 -11.18
C PHE A 462 -17.97 6.30 -10.62
N GLU A 463 -18.98 6.46 -11.46
CA GLU A 463 -20.37 6.72 -11.02
C GLU A 463 -20.85 5.60 -10.07
N GLU A 464 -20.62 4.34 -10.43
CA GLU A 464 -21.00 3.19 -9.63
C GLU A 464 -20.30 3.16 -8.26
N VAL A 465 -18.95 3.23 -8.25
CA VAL A 465 -18.18 3.14 -6.99
C VAL A 465 -18.40 4.36 -6.09
N ASN A 466 -18.62 5.55 -6.68
CA ASN A 466 -18.88 6.78 -5.93
C ASN A 466 -20.28 6.79 -5.30
N ALA A 467 -21.29 6.25 -5.98
CA ALA A 467 -22.63 6.09 -5.39
C ALA A 467 -22.58 5.18 -4.16
N GLU A 468 -21.82 4.08 -4.21
CA GLU A 468 -21.64 3.19 -3.07
C GLU A 468 -20.85 3.86 -1.93
N ARG A 469 -19.83 4.65 -2.26
CA ARG A 469 -19.07 5.46 -1.28
C ARG A 469 -19.97 6.42 -0.50
N ILE A 470 -20.82 7.17 -1.22
CA ILE A 470 -21.73 8.14 -0.60
C ILE A 470 -22.64 7.41 0.40
N LYS A 471 -23.18 6.27 0.03
CA LYS A 471 -24.00 5.43 0.90
C LYS A 471 -23.22 4.95 2.13
N ALA A 472 -22.00 4.47 1.95
CA ALA A 472 -21.13 4.01 3.05
C ALA A 472 -20.82 5.13 4.03
N GLN A 473 -20.55 6.34 3.55
CA GLN A 473 -20.30 7.52 4.40
C GLN A 473 -21.53 7.95 5.17
N GLN A 474 -22.72 7.98 4.53
CA GLN A 474 -23.97 8.32 5.21
C GLN A 474 -24.28 7.36 6.36
N GLU A 475 -24.07 6.06 6.16
CA GLU A 475 -24.27 5.05 7.19
C GLU A 475 -23.26 5.19 8.35
N THR A 476 -22.06 5.68 8.08
CA THR A 476 -21.00 5.90 9.08
C THR A 476 -21.31 7.14 9.93
N LEU A 477 -21.87 8.20 9.34
CA LEU A 477 -22.25 9.43 10.05
C LEU A 477 -23.54 9.27 10.85
N ALA A 478 -24.40 8.34 10.46
CA ALA A 478 -25.70 8.07 11.13
C ALA A 478 -25.56 7.18 12.38
N ARG A 479 -24.40 6.66 12.70
CA ARG A 479 -24.07 5.77 13.82
C ARG A 479 -23.14 6.43 14.84
#